data_8234ffb574e3c0a9599ab723908c4824
#
_entry.id   8234ffb574e3c0a9599ab723908c4824
#
_cell.length_a   1.000
_cell.length_b   1.000
_cell.length_c   1.000
_cell.angle_alpha   90.00
_cell.angle_beta   90.00
_cell.angle_gamma   90.00
#
_symmetry.space_group_name_H-M   'P 1'
#
loop_
_entity.id
_entity.type
_entity.pdbx_description
1 polymer ?
#
loop_
_entity_poly.entity_id
_entity_poly.type
_entity_poly.pdbx_seq_one_letter_code
_entity_poly.pdbx_strand_id
1 'polypeptide(L)'
;MKQFSRDFRITPSVVPADRESTITMHPQSENARFIPGKTYTVYIREVETACAHYGDFPAVIHKCVAKEDGSISFTHLFHGEQKHAVTVQRPEDERHGMHYAINHRVRYDADMNYQFYLYSLAPDLYGYRTLRGELHCHTWESDGRQDAARTVGNYRAWGHDFLAITDHYIHFASEKAMRLFSDAPLDMTLLLGEEVHLPTERIHAVHIGGNASINADWRARPDEIRAEVAKIMENLVVDEGVSLEDYAWRIWIARRAKDFGGLSLLTHPHWVWNYTYFMADATTKQLLRENIHDAMEFNDSSTLDSTVALWADMRAQGLNIPIVGVSDGHNNDSASGMPGGAHTVVVAKSRSYEDIAAAIRAGNCVAVDCTSGRPRIYGNSRMVKFVEFAMEAFYPMYEELCRPQGLLLADWSIHGGSDAESVELLRAHNARSERYAKEFFGI
;
A
#
# COMPACT_ATOMS: atom_id res chain seq x y z
N MET A 1 13.52 8.08 12.71
CA MET A 1 13.72 9.55 12.70
C MET A 1 12.47 10.16 12.06
N LYS A 2 11.82 11.13 12.69
CA LYS A 2 10.74 11.83 11.96
C LYS A 2 11.42 12.72 10.92
N GLN A 3 11.15 12.46 9.64
CA GLN A 3 11.60 13.32 8.57
C GLN A 3 10.97 14.71 8.78
N PHE A 4 11.72 15.78 8.57
CA PHE A 4 11.23 17.17 8.71
C PHE A 4 10.35 17.58 7.53
N SER A 5 9.35 16.74 7.22
CA SER A 5 8.45 16.92 6.06
C SER A 5 7.58 18.19 6.13
N ARG A 6 7.51 18.82 7.31
CA ARG A 6 6.76 20.07 7.50
C ARG A 6 7.62 21.32 7.30
N ASP A 7 8.94 21.22 7.49
CA ASP A 7 9.84 22.35 7.32
C ASP A 7 10.37 22.49 5.91
N PHE A 8 10.56 21.36 5.21
CA PHE A 8 11.06 21.32 3.84
C PHE A 8 10.28 20.35 2.98
N ARG A 9 10.09 20.74 1.72
CA ARG A 9 9.72 19.85 0.64
C ARG A 9 10.97 19.47 -0.13
N ILE A 10 11.23 18.19 -0.29
CA ILE A 10 12.41 17.65 -0.97
C ILE A 10 11.95 17.05 -2.29
N THR A 11 12.51 17.55 -3.39
CA THR A 11 12.06 17.17 -4.74
C THR A 11 13.22 16.90 -5.68
N PRO A 12 13.21 15.75 -6.38
CA PRO A 12 12.44 14.55 -6.04
C PRO A 12 13.03 13.85 -4.82
N SER A 13 12.24 12.98 -4.14
CA SER A 13 12.73 12.10 -3.09
C SER A 13 13.07 10.70 -3.60
N VAL A 14 12.51 10.32 -4.76
CA VAL A 14 12.85 9.10 -5.49
C VAL A 14 13.58 9.49 -6.77
N VAL A 15 14.74 8.88 -7.00
CA VAL A 15 15.65 9.21 -8.13
C VAL A 15 16.01 7.94 -8.91
N PRO A 16 16.44 8.05 -10.17
CA PRO A 16 16.98 6.89 -10.89
C PRO A 16 18.33 6.48 -10.32
N ALA A 17 18.53 5.18 -10.13
CA ALA A 17 19.82 4.61 -9.78
C ALA A 17 20.83 4.78 -10.94
N ASP A 18 22.12 4.95 -10.59
CA ASP A 18 23.25 5.06 -11.49
C ASP A 18 23.14 6.21 -12.51
N ARG A 19 22.40 7.26 -12.14
CA ARG A 19 22.25 8.48 -12.94
C ARG A 19 22.34 9.71 -12.04
N GLU A 20 22.86 10.80 -12.60
CA GLU A 20 22.86 12.09 -11.91
C GLU A 20 21.44 12.63 -11.76
N SER A 21 21.14 13.12 -10.57
CA SER A 21 19.88 13.77 -10.26
C SER A 21 20.10 15.02 -9.43
N THR A 22 19.33 16.06 -9.72
CA THR A 22 19.36 17.32 -8.95
C THR A 22 18.23 17.28 -7.92
N ILE A 23 18.61 17.42 -6.66
CA ILE A 23 17.69 17.47 -5.52
C ILE A 23 17.58 18.90 -5.05
N THR A 24 16.33 19.33 -4.77
CA THR A 24 16.08 20.66 -4.21
C THR A 24 15.33 20.54 -2.88
N MET A 25 15.83 21.24 -1.87
CA MET A 25 15.15 21.47 -0.60
C MET A 25 14.45 22.81 -0.64
N HIS A 26 13.13 22.80 -0.68
CA HIS A 26 12.30 24.00 -0.65
C HIS A 26 11.82 24.26 0.79
N PRO A 27 12.10 25.42 1.39
CA PRO A 27 11.57 25.76 2.71
C PRO A 27 10.04 25.89 2.66
N GLN A 28 9.37 25.36 3.68
CA GLN A 28 7.92 25.46 3.85
C GLN A 28 7.53 26.33 5.05
N SER A 29 8.51 26.80 5.78
CA SER A 29 8.33 27.75 6.87
C SER A 29 9.46 28.78 6.86
N GLU A 30 9.22 29.96 7.41
CA GLU A 30 10.23 31.01 7.50
C GLU A 30 11.44 30.59 8.31
N ASN A 31 11.23 29.80 9.36
CA ASN A 31 12.30 29.27 10.23
C ASN A 31 13.20 28.25 9.50
N ALA A 32 12.72 27.65 8.42
CA ALA A 32 13.45 26.65 7.65
C ALA A 32 14.27 27.27 6.49
N ARG A 33 14.03 28.53 6.11
CA ARG A 33 14.76 29.17 5.00
C ARG A 33 16.26 29.17 5.23
N PHE A 34 16.99 28.83 4.18
CA PHE A 34 18.42 29.07 4.13
C PHE A 34 18.70 30.53 3.77
N ILE A 35 19.80 31.10 4.28
CA ILE A 35 20.16 32.51 4.03
C ILE A 35 20.66 32.65 2.58
N PRO A 36 20.04 33.47 1.72
CA PRO A 36 20.46 33.65 0.34
C PRO A 36 21.93 34.00 0.22
N GLY A 37 22.61 33.39 -0.74
CA GLY A 37 24.03 33.61 -1.00
C GLY A 37 24.99 32.90 -0.04
N LYS A 38 24.51 32.32 1.05
CA LYS A 38 25.32 31.56 2.01
C LYS A 38 25.55 30.12 1.53
N THR A 39 26.75 29.58 1.84
CA THR A 39 27.12 28.20 1.48
C THR A 39 26.84 27.23 2.59
N TYR A 40 26.14 26.14 2.25
CA TYR A 40 25.81 25.02 3.14
C TYR A 40 26.55 23.77 2.72
N THR A 41 26.82 22.89 3.70
CA THR A 41 27.45 21.59 3.45
C THR A 41 26.42 20.49 3.48
N VAL A 42 26.37 19.70 2.42
CA VAL A 42 25.49 18.54 2.29
C VAL A 42 26.35 17.28 2.27
N TYR A 43 26.04 16.35 3.16
CA TYR A 43 26.68 15.03 3.26
C TYR A 43 25.70 13.99 2.75
N ILE A 44 26.14 13.14 1.83
CA ILE A 44 25.33 12.03 1.27
C ILE A 44 26.04 10.72 1.60
N ARG A 45 25.30 9.77 2.16
CA ARG A 45 25.78 8.44 2.54
C ARG A 45 24.86 7.38 1.98
N GLU A 46 25.43 6.35 1.41
CA GLU A 46 24.73 5.12 1.05
C GLU A 46 24.39 4.33 2.33
N VAL A 47 23.13 3.97 2.52
CA VAL A 47 22.70 3.28 3.74
C VAL A 47 23.16 1.82 3.76
N GLU A 48 23.27 1.20 2.59
CA GLU A 48 23.65 -0.21 2.48
C GLU A 48 25.18 -0.44 2.46
N THR A 49 25.95 0.64 2.44
CA THR A 49 27.41 0.54 2.52
C THR A 49 27.86 0.28 3.95
N ALA A 50 28.69 -0.76 4.14
CA ALA A 50 29.22 -1.11 5.46
C ALA A 50 30.11 0.00 6.02
N CYS A 51 29.90 0.35 7.28
CA CYS A 51 30.82 1.18 8.06
C CYS A 51 31.97 0.28 8.57
N ALA A 52 33.20 0.55 8.15
CA ALA A 52 34.35 -0.26 8.51
C ALA A 52 34.72 -0.16 10.00
N HIS A 53 34.52 1.02 10.62
CA HIS A 53 34.76 1.27 12.04
C HIS A 53 33.69 2.18 12.63
N TYR A 54 33.42 2.05 13.90
CA TYR A 54 32.53 2.96 14.62
C TYR A 54 33.10 4.39 14.56
N GLY A 55 32.41 5.29 13.84
CA GLY A 55 32.85 6.64 13.60
C GLY A 55 33.31 6.93 12.17
N ASP A 56 33.62 5.90 11.38
CA ASP A 56 33.89 6.04 9.93
C ASP A 56 32.56 6.07 9.17
N PHE A 57 32.17 7.24 8.71
CA PHE A 57 30.98 7.44 7.90
C PHE A 57 31.39 8.02 6.55
N PRO A 58 31.77 7.18 5.57
CA PRO A 58 32.10 7.68 4.25
C PRO A 58 30.89 8.47 3.71
N ALA A 59 31.16 9.69 3.30
CA ALA A 59 30.15 10.57 2.75
C ALA A 59 30.71 11.32 1.54
N VAL A 60 29.87 11.45 0.51
CA VAL A 60 30.15 12.44 -0.54
C VAL A 60 29.69 13.80 -0.03
N ILE A 61 30.54 14.82 -0.21
CA ILE A 61 30.32 16.16 0.32
C ILE A 61 30.05 17.12 -0.83
N HIS A 62 28.91 17.83 -0.75
CA HIS A 62 28.59 18.93 -1.66
C HIS A 62 28.56 20.26 -0.90
N LYS A 63 28.96 21.33 -1.60
CA LYS A 63 28.82 22.73 -1.16
C LYS A 63 27.73 23.38 -1.99
N CYS A 64 26.66 23.84 -1.35
CA CYS A 64 25.46 24.39 -2.00
C CYS A 64 25.29 25.85 -1.57
N VAL A 65 25.10 26.75 -2.51
CA VAL A 65 24.79 28.15 -2.23
C VAL A 65 23.25 28.28 -2.19
N ALA A 66 22.72 28.86 -1.12
CA ALA A 66 21.30 29.12 -1.01
C ALA A 66 20.84 30.15 -2.04
N LYS A 67 19.67 29.86 -2.66
CA LYS A 67 19.02 30.74 -3.63
C LYS A 67 18.22 31.86 -2.94
N GLU A 68 17.74 32.83 -3.73
CA GLU A 68 16.98 33.99 -3.24
C GLU A 68 15.65 33.56 -2.54
N ASP A 69 15.06 32.43 -2.97
CA ASP A 69 13.85 31.86 -2.36
C ASP A 69 14.14 31.09 -1.06
N GLY A 70 15.39 31.04 -0.62
CA GLY A 70 15.83 30.30 0.55
C GLY A 70 15.91 28.79 0.34
N SER A 71 15.88 28.30 -0.90
CA SER A 71 16.11 26.88 -1.22
C SER A 71 17.60 26.60 -1.44
N ILE A 72 17.98 25.32 -1.32
CA ILE A 72 19.28 24.81 -1.77
C ILE A 72 19.08 23.67 -2.75
N SER A 73 20.03 23.51 -3.69
CA SER A 73 20.04 22.39 -4.63
C SER A 73 21.44 21.79 -4.72
N PHE A 74 21.48 20.48 -4.94
CA PHE A 74 22.71 19.75 -5.24
C PHE A 74 22.45 18.69 -6.30
N THR A 75 23.48 18.38 -7.11
CA THR A 75 23.44 17.30 -8.09
C THR A 75 24.36 16.18 -7.65
N HIS A 76 23.88 14.92 -7.71
CA HIS A 76 24.62 13.76 -7.26
C HIS A 76 24.30 12.54 -8.12
N LEU A 77 25.30 11.67 -8.31
CA LEU A 77 25.16 10.35 -8.90
C LEU A 77 24.81 9.35 -7.80
N PHE A 78 23.56 8.88 -7.78
CA PHE A 78 23.07 7.92 -6.78
C PHE A 78 23.36 6.49 -7.24
N HIS A 79 24.29 5.81 -6.58
CA HIS A 79 24.72 4.46 -6.98
C HIS A 79 23.78 3.37 -6.46
N GLY A 80 23.42 2.45 -7.35
CA GLY A 80 22.61 1.27 -7.05
C GLY A 80 21.19 1.60 -6.60
N GLU A 81 20.39 0.55 -6.35
CA GLU A 81 19.05 0.70 -5.80
C GLU A 81 19.09 0.61 -4.29
N GLN A 82 18.96 1.73 -3.59
CA GLN A 82 19.07 1.81 -2.15
C GLN A 82 18.56 3.11 -1.55
N LYS A 83 18.49 3.16 -0.23
CA LYS A 83 18.23 4.37 0.56
C LYS A 83 19.54 5.16 0.76
N HIS A 84 19.48 6.48 0.62
CA HIS A 84 20.60 7.41 0.84
C HIS A 84 20.24 8.36 1.98
N ALA A 85 21.10 8.42 3.00
CA ALA A 85 20.97 9.39 4.08
C ALA A 85 21.62 10.71 3.69
N VAL A 86 20.86 11.78 3.74
CA VAL A 86 21.31 13.14 3.45
C VAL A 86 21.29 13.96 4.72
N THR A 87 22.40 14.64 4.99
CA THR A 87 22.53 15.58 6.12
C THR A 87 22.93 16.94 5.60
N VAL A 88 22.14 17.96 5.87
CA VAL A 88 22.49 19.36 5.57
C VAL A 88 22.91 20.04 6.86
N GLN A 89 24.18 20.46 6.92
CA GLN A 89 24.76 21.11 8.08
C GLN A 89 24.45 22.61 8.09
N ARG A 90 23.83 23.10 9.17
CA ARG A 90 23.70 24.54 9.45
C ARG A 90 24.92 25.06 10.19
N PRO A 91 25.48 26.18 9.74
CA PRO A 91 26.55 26.88 10.48
C PRO A 91 26.10 27.33 11.86
N GLU A 92 27.09 27.50 12.79
CA GLU A 92 26.79 27.85 14.18
C GLU A 92 26.07 29.18 14.36
N ASP A 93 26.40 30.16 13.52
CA ASP A 93 25.79 31.49 13.54
C ASP A 93 24.33 31.55 13.08
N GLU A 94 23.80 30.44 12.52
CA GLU A 94 22.41 30.34 12.11
C GLU A 94 21.54 29.55 13.11
N ARG A 95 22.11 29.12 14.21
CA ARG A 95 21.44 28.30 15.22
C ARG A 95 20.64 29.17 16.18
N HIS A 96 19.62 29.88 15.69
CA HIS A 96 18.78 30.76 16.49
C HIS A 96 17.79 29.97 17.36
N GLY A 97 17.63 30.39 18.60
CA GLY A 97 16.59 29.94 19.52
C GLY A 97 16.87 28.64 20.28
N MET A 98 17.96 27.94 19.99
CA MET A 98 18.31 26.68 20.70
C MET A 98 18.79 26.91 22.14
N HIS A 99 19.24 28.12 22.48
CA HIS A 99 19.63 28.49 23.84
C HIS A 99 18.45 28.50 24.81
N TYR A 100 17.24 28.53 24.35
CA TYR A 100 16.02 28.51 25.13
C TYR A 100 15.38 27.14 25.26
N ALA A 101 15.94 26.12 24.65
CA ALA A 101 15.52 24.76 24.91
C ALA A 101 16.00 24.32 26.31
N ILE A 102 15.53 25.02 27.23
CA ILE A 102 15.02 24.71 28.52
C ILE A 102 15.50 23.36 29.05
N ASN A 103 16.15 23.44 30.19
CA ASN A 103 16.51 22.31 31.03
C ASN A 103 17.68 21.44 30.59
N HIS A 104 18.68 22.00 29.94
CA HIS A 104 20.03 21.42 29.79
C HIS A 104 20.11 19.97 29.26
N ARG A 105 19.06 19.50 28.55
CA ARG A 105 18.97 18.13 28.01
C ARG A 105 18.86 18.06 26.51
N VAL A 106 19.06 19.14 25.78
CA VAL A 106 19.05 19.13 24.33
C VAL A 106 20.38 18.54 23.85
N ARG A 107 20.30 17.44 23.13
CA ARG A 107 21.47 16.92 22.40
C ARG A 107 21.69 17.84 21.20
N TYR A 108 22.62 18.74 21.31
CA TYR A 108 22.93 19.81 20.36
C TYR A 108 23.17 19.33 18.93
N ASP A 109 23.69 18.13 18.72
CA ASP A 109 24.07 17.63 17.41
C ASP A 109 22.88 17.20 16.52
N ALA A 110 21.76 16.77 17.11
CA ALA A 110 20.60 16.30 16.37
C ALA A 110 19.71 17.45 15.86
N ASP A 111 19.73 18.59 16.53
CA ASP A 111 18.79 19.70 16.27
C ASP A 111 19.36 20.75 15.30
N MET A 112 20.65 20.63 14.96
CA MET A 112 21.37 21.61 14.14
C MET A 112 21.57 21.19 12.69
N ASN A 113 21.29 19.94 12.36
CA ASN A 113 21.41 19.39 11.03
C ASN A 113 20.07 18.88 10.54
N TYR A 114 19.71 19.23 9.31
CA TYR A 114 18.56 18.63 8.66
C TYR A 114 18.95 17.28 8.11
N GLN A 115 18.22 16.23 8.50
CA GLN A 115 18.45 14.87 8.03
C GLN A 115 17.19 14.33 7.37
N PHE A 116 17.36 13.73 6.19
CA PHE A 116 16.31 13.08 5.44
C PHE A 116 16.86 11.93 4.60
N TYR A 117 15.97 11.13 4.03
CA TYR A 117 16.35 10.06 3.13
C TYR A 117 15.85 10.33 1.71
N LEU A 118 16.64 9.84 0.75
CA LEU A 118 16.26 9.67 -0.66
C LEU A 118 16.31 8.19 -0.97
N TYR A 119 15.64 7.78 -2.05
CA TYR A 119 15.71 6.41 -2.54
C TYR A 119 16.03 6.41 -4.04
N SER A 120 17.04 5.65 -4.43
CA SER A 120 17.34 5.41 -5.84
C SER A 120 16.70 4.11 -6.31
N LEU A 121 15.96 4.17 -7.42
CA LEU A 121 15.31 3.02 -8.05
C LEU A 121 16.05 2.60 -9.32
N ALA A 122 16.18 1.29 -9.51
CA ALA A 122 16.69 0.73 -10.75
C ALA A 122 15.75 1.03 -11.94
N PRO A 123 16.27 0.99 -13.19
CA PRO A 123 15.53 1.44 -14.38
C PRO A 123 14.21 0.71 -14.65
N ASP A 124 14.06 -0.54 -14.19
CA ASP A 124 12.84 -1.35 -14.36
C ASP A 124 11.66 -0.85 -13.52
N LEU A 125 11.93 -0.17 -12.40
CA LEU A 125 10.90 0.38 -11.51
C LEU A 125 10.92 1.92 -11.44
N TYR A 126 11.96 2.58 -11.96
CA TYR A 126 11.95 4.04 -11.97
C TYR A 126 10.80 4.57 -12.84
N GLY A 127 10.04 5.50 -12.30
CA GLY A 127 8.79 5.98 -12.87
C GLY A 127 7.53 5.28 -12.35
N TYR A 128 7.70 4.26 -11.48
CA TYR A 128 6.61 3.67 -10.72
C TYR A 128 6.47 4.39 -9.38
N ARG A 129 5.30 4.26 -8.76
CA ARG A 129 5.04 4.79 -7.43
C ARG A 129 4.42 3.74 -6.52
N THR A 130 4.50 3.94 -5.23
CA THR A 130 3.76 3.14 -4.26
C THR A 130 2.30 3.59 -4.24
N LEU A 131 1.39 2.63 -4.32
CA LEU A 131 -0.05 2.83 -4.23
C LEU A 131 -0.58 1.96 -3.10
N ARG A 132 -1.24 2.57 -2.13
CA ARG A 132 -1.90 1.89 -1.01
C ARG A 132 -3.30 1.49 -1.41
N GLY A 133 -3.76 0.31 -1.00
CA GLY A 133 -5.12 -0.11 -1.27
C GLY A 133 -5.65 -1.17 -0.32
N GLU A 134 -6.96 -1.35 -0.38
CA GLU A 134 -7.69 -2.41 0.30
C GLU A 134 -8.31 -3.34 -0.75
N LEU A 135 -8.19 -4.63 -0.50
CA LEU A 135 -8.64 -5.68 -1.41
C LEU A 135 -9.70 -6.60 -0.80
N HIS A 136 -10.04 -6.42 0.49
CA HIS A 136 -11.04 -7.22 1.18
C HIS A 136 -11.71 -6.42 2.29
N CYS A 137 -12.91 -5.91 2.02
CA CYS A 137 -13.73 -5.23 3.02
C CYS A 137 -15.22 -5.33 2.69
N HIS A 138 -16.06 -5.13 3.72
CA HIS A 138 -17.50 -5.34 3.68
C HIS A 138 -18.26 -4.04 3.94
N THR A 139 -19.45 -3.96 3.34
CA THR A 139 -20.42 -2.91 3.58
C THR A 139 -21.72 -3.49 4.17
N TRP A 140 -22.67 -2.63 4.47
CA TRP A 140 -23.99 -3.07 4.94
C TRP A 140 -24.81 -3.84 3.89
N GLU A 141 -24.32 -3.96 2.67
CA GLU A 141 -24.97 -4.81 1.65
C GLU A 141 -24.81 -6.31 1.97
N SER A 142 -23.82 -6.67 2.82
CA SER A 142 -23.74 -7.99 3.45
C SER A 142 -23.82 -7.85 4.98
N ASP A 143 -22.71 -7.84 5.69
CA ASP A 143 -22.64 -7.84 7.15
C ASP A 143 -21.71 -6.75 7.72
N GLY A 144 -21.15 -5.90 6.88
CA GLY A 144 -20.46 -4.69 7.30
C GLY A 144 -21.45 -3.65 7.86
N ARG A 145 -20.94 -2.64 8.57
CA ARG A 145 -21.77 -1.66 9.28
C ARG A 145 -21.98 -0.36 8.54
N GLN A 146 -21.23 -0.12 7.47
CA GLN A 146 -21.22 1.18 6.77
C GLN A 146 -21.65 1.04 5.33
N ASP A 147 -22.28 2.11 4.81
CA ASP A 147 -22.59 2.17 3.39
C ASP A 147 -21.34 2.37 2.52
N ALA A 148 -21.51 2.21 1.21
CA ALA A 148 -20.43 2.30 0.26
C ALA A 148 -19.73 3.68 0.26
N ALA A 149 -20.48 4.78 0.45
CA ALA A 149 -19.90 6.13 0.46
C ALA A 149 -19.01 6.33 1.67
N ARG A 150 -19.50 5.95 2.85
CA ARG A 150 -18.74 6.02 4.08
C ARG A 150 -17.49 5.15 4.03
N THR A 151 -17.61 3.94 3.48
CA THR A 151 -16.47 3.03 3.29
C THR A 151 -15.42 3.64 2.38
N VAL A 152 -15.79 4.11 1.18
CA VAL A 152 -14.87 4.78 0.25
C VAL A 152 -14.20 6.00 0.89
N GLY A 153 -14.99 6.85 1.58
CA GLY A 153 -14.48 8.03 2.26
C GLY A 153 -13.46 7.69 3.35
N ASN A 154 -13.74 6.69 4.17
CA ASN A 154 -12.83 6.26 5.24
C ASN A 154 -11.49 5.76 4.68
N TYR A 155 -11.49 4.88 3.67
CA TYR A 155 -10.26 4.42 3.05
C TYR A 155 -9.49 5.55 2.36
N ARG A 156 -10.18 6.46 1.66
CA ARG A 156 -9.50 7.62 1.07
C ARG A 156 -8.90 8.55 2.12
N ALA A 157 -9.56 8.77 3.24
CA ALA A 157 -9.03 9.59 4.35
C ALA A 157 -7.69 9.04 4.88
N TRP A 158 -7.45 7.75 4.77
CA TRP A 158 -6.19 7.09 5.13
C TRP A 158 -5.20 6.97 3.96
N GLY A 159 -5.45 7.66 2.84
CA GLY A 159 -4.53 7.71 1.71
C GLY A 159 -4.54 6.44 0.86
N HIS A 160 -5.66 5.71 0.80
CA HIS A 160 -5.80 4.61 -0.15
C HIS A 160 -6.01 5.13 -1.57
N ASP A 161 -5.33 4.52 -2.53
CA ASP A 161 -5.34 4.83 -3.95
C ASP A 161 -6.24 3.89 -4.75
N PHE A 162 -6.59 2.75 -4.18
CA PHE A 162 -7.55 1.79 -4.74
C PHE A 162 -8.30 1.05 -3.65
N LEU A 163 -9.51 0.59 -3.98
CA LEU A 163 -10.41 -0.12 -3.06
C LEU A 163 -11.23 -1.13 -3.82
N ALA A 164 -11.26 -2.37 -3.34
CA ALA A 164 -12.24 -3.39 -3.70
C ALA A 164 -13.20 -3.60 -2.53
N ILE A 165 -14.48 -3.34 -2.74
CA ILE A 165 -15.54 -3.74 -1.82
C ILE A 165 -15.93 -5.16 -2.20
N THR A 166 -15.87 -6.08 -1.25
CA THR A 166 -15.95 -7.53 -1.49
C THR A 166 -17.04 -8.21 -0.64
N ASP A 167 -18.21 -7.60 -0.59
CA ASP A 167 -19.35 -8.13 0.19
C ASP A 167 -19.63 -9.61 -0.13
N HIS A 168 -20.06 -10.34 0.89
CA HIS A 168 -20.38 -11.77 0.80
C HIS A 168 -21.44 -12.07 -0.25
N TYR A 169 -21.23 -13.09 -1.06
CA TYR A 169 -22.16 -13.61 -2.07
C TYR A 169 -22.55 -12.66 -3.20
N ILE A 170 -22.14 -11.41 -3.17
CA ILE A 170 -22.60 -10.39 -4.11
C ILE A 170 -21.46 -9.53 -4.66
N HIS A 171 -21.59 -9.17 -5.92
CA HIS A 171 -20.74 -8.22 -6.62
C HIS A 171 -21.38 -6.80 -6.65
N PHE A 172 -22.67 -6.75 -6.30
CA PHE A 172 -23.50 -5.55 -6.41
C PHE A 172 -23.00 -4.37 -5.58
N ALA A 173 -22.40 -4.62 -4.42
CA ALA A 173 -21.92 -3.55 -3.54
C ALA A 173 -20.80 -2.72 -4.19
N SER A 174 -19.83 -3.38 -4.82
CA SER A 174 -18.76 -2.69 -5.56
C SER A 174 -19.30 -1.94 -6.77
N GLU A 175 -20.24 -2.53 -7.53
CA GLU A 175 -20.92 -1.83 -8.64
C GLU A 175 -21.72 -0.61 -8.15
N LYS A 176 -22.38 -0.73 -7.00
CA LYS A 176 -23.12 0.38 -6.38
C LYS A 176 -22.17 1.53 -6.02
N ALA A 177 -21.02 1.23 -5.42
CA ALA A 177 -20.00 2.23 -5.13
C ALA A 177 -19.52 2.92 -6.41
N MET A 178 -19.20 2.18 -7.45
CA MET A 178 -18.74 2.73 -8.73
C MET A 178 -19.80 3.63 -9.38
N ARG A 179 -21.07 3.25 -9.34
CA ARG A 179 -22.18 4.09 -9.83
C ARG A 179 -22.36 5.36 -9.00
N LEU A 180 -22.27 5.27 -7.68
CA LEU A 180 -22.40 6.39 -6.76
C LEU A 180 -21.35 7.47 -7.03
N PHE A 181 -20.16 7.09 -7.36
CA PHE A 181 -19.03 8.00 -7.60
C PHE A 181 -18.71 8.22 -9.09
N SER A 182 -19.60 7.82 -10.02
CA SER A 182 -19.36 7.96 -11.46
C SER A 182 -19.05 9.38 -11.92
N ASP A 183 -19.69 10.37 -11.30
CA ASP A 183 -19.52 11.79 -11.59
C ASP A 183 -18.60 12.53 -10.61
N ALA A 184 -18.07 11.80 -9.60
CA ALA A 184 -17.15 12.36 -8.64
C ALA A 184 -15.75 12.51 -9.24
N PRO A 185 -15.04 13.62 -8.99
CA PRO A 185 -13.62 13.71 -9.30
C PRO A 185 -12.82 12.86 -8.29
N LEU A 186 -12.98 11.53 -8.35
CA LEU A 186 -12.39 10.59 -7.40
C LEU A 186 -10.90 10.38 -7.73
N ASP A 187 -10.03 10.65 -6.75
CA ASP A 187 -8.57 10.39 -6.85
C ASP A 187 -8.20 9.02 -6.24
N MET A 188 -9.04 8.03 -6.51
CA MET A 188 -8.96 6.66 -6.06
C MET A 188 -9.62 5.77 -7.11
N THR A 189 -9.08 4.56 -7.32
CA THR A 189 -9.71 3.58 -8.21
C THR A 189 -10.59 2.64 -7.40
N LEU A 190 -11.88 2.60 -7.73
CA LEU A 190 -12.79 1.57 -7.23
C LEU A 190 -12.69 0.36 -8.13
N LEU A 191 -12.48 -0.80 -7.54
CA LEU A 191 -12.37 -2.09 -8.22
C LEU A 191 -13.66 -2.88 -7.99
N LEU A 192 -14.09 -3.63 -8.99
CA LEU A 192 -15.12 -4.64 -8.80
C LEU A 192 -14.60 -5.69 -7.82
N GLY A 193 -15.45 -6.18 -6.94
CA GLY A 193 -15.06 -7.17 -5.95
C GLY A 193 -16.23 -7.93 -5.37
N GLU A 194 -15.96 -9.15 -4.92
CA GLU A 194 -16.88 -10.00 -4.18
C GLU A 194 -16.11 -11.02 -3.34
N GLU A 195 -16.61 -11.35 -2.19
CA GLU A 195 -16.19 -12.56 -1.51
C GLU A 195 -17.08 -13.72 -1.96
N VAL A 196 -16.44 -14.69 -2.59
CA VAL A 196 -17.11 -15.86 -3.18
C VAL A 196 -17.31 -16.94 -2.13
N HIS A 197 -18.56 -17.42 -1.99
CA HIS A 197 -18.94 -18.49 -1.08
C HIS A 197 -19.57 -19.64 -1.85
N LEU A 198 -18.80 -20.65 -2.26
CA LEU A 198 -19.27 -21.75 -3.12
C LEU A 198 -18.74 -23.12 -2.68
N PRO A 199 -19.50 -24.22 -2.81
CA PRO A 199 -20.96 -24.25 -3.06
C PRO A 199 -21.77 -23.93 -1.83
N THR A 200 -21.08 -23.75 -0.69
CA THR A 200 -21.63 -23.46 0.62
C THR A 200 -20.75 -22.42 1.31
N GLU A 201 -21.10 -22.02 2.52
CA GLU A 201 -20.31 -21.12 3.39
C GLU A 201 -18.92 -21.67 3.79
N ARG A 202 -18.53 -22.84 3.31
CA ARG A 202 -17.22 -23.45 3.67
C ARG A 202 -16.04 -22.99 2.84
N ILE A 203 -16.30 -22.33 1.72
CA ILE A 203 -15.22 -21.88 0.84
C ILE A 203 -15.34 -20.38 0.66
N HIS A 204 -14.38 -19.67 1.18
CA HIS A 204 -14.20 -18.25 0.96
C HIS A 204 -13.05 -18.04 -0.05
N ALA A 205 -13.27 -17.19 -1.02
CA ALA A 205 -12.22 -16.71 -1.93
C ALA A 205 -12.57 -15.29 -2.40
N VAL A 206 -11.62 -14.39 -2.35
CA VAL A 206 -11.85 -13.04 -2.87
C VAL A 206 -11.55 -13.00 -4.36
N HIS A 207 -12.51 -12.47 -5.12
CA HIS A 207 -12.39 -12.17 -6.54
C HIS A 207 -12.42 -10.66 -6.75
N ILE A 208 -11.43 -10.12 -7.47
CA ILE A 208 -11.26 -8.69 -7.68
C ILE A 208 -11.08 -8.38 -9.15
N GLY A 209 -11.73 -7.34 -9.63
CA GLY A 209 -11.71 -6.93 -11.02
C GLY A 209 -12.53 -7.86 -11.90
N GLY A 210 -12.14 -7.94 -13.17
CA GLY A 210 -12.89 -8.74 -14.13
C GLY A 210 -14.16 -8.04 -14.61
N ASN A 211 -14.97 -8.79 -15.36
CA ASN A 211 -16.16 -8.28 -16.04
C ASN A 211 -17.46 -8.99 -15.66
N ALA A 212 -17.40 -9.93 -14.72
CA ALA A 212 -18.55 -10.69 -14.25
C ALA A 212 -18.38 -11.19 -12.80
N SER A 213 -19.49 -11.53 -12.16
CA SER A 213 -19.53 -12.10 -10.82
C SER A 213 -19.54 -13.61 -10.86
N ILE A 214 -18.66 -14.24 -10.06
CA ILE A 214 -18.62 -15.71 -9.86
C ILE A 214 -19.87 -16.16 -9.08
N ASN A 215 -20.28 -15.41 -8.05
CA ASN A 215 -21.48 -15.69 -7.29
C ASN A 215 -22.75 -15.59 -8.16
N ALA A 216 -22.81 -14.65 -9.09
CA ALA A 216 -23.93 -14.53 -10.01
C ALA A 216 -23.94 -15.68 -11.05
N ASP A 217 -22.78 -16.07 -11.57
CA ASP A 217 -22.65 -17.21 -12.47
C ASP A 217 -23.11 -18.51 -11.79
N TRP A 218 -22.67 -18.75 -10.54
CA TRP A 218 -23.15 -19.87 -9.74
C TRP A 218 -24.67 -19.90 -9.58
N ARG A 219 -25.30 -18.78 -9.25
CA ARG A 219 -26.76 -18.71 -9.12
C ARG A 219 -27.49 -18.97 -10.42
N ALA A 220 -26.90 -18.61 -11.55
CA ALA A 220 -27.49 -18.81 -12.87
C ALA A 220 -27.36 -20.25 -13.39
N ARG A 221 -26.26 -20.95 -13.05
CA ARG A 221 -25.90 -22.26 -13.66
C ARG A 221 -25.42 -23.30 -12.62
N PRO A 222 -26.12 -23.52 -11.49
CA PRO A 222 -25.56 -24.32 -10.41
C PRO A 222 -25.27 -25.78 -10.80
N ASP A 223 -26.13 -26.42 -11.60
CA ASP A 223 -25.95 -27.82 -12.00
C ASP A 223 -24.81 -27.99 -13.02
N GLU A 224 -24.68 -27.05 -13.94
CA GLU A 224 -23.60 -27.05 -14.92
C GLU A 224 -22.25 -26.87 -14.19
N ILE A 225 -22.17 -25.95 -13.25
CA ILE A 225 -20.96 -25.69 -12.48
C ILE A 225 -20.59 -26.88 -11.60
N ARG A 226 -21.56 -27.56 -10.99
CA ARG A 226 -21.30 -28.84 -10.28
C ARG A 226 -20.69 -29.90 -11.22
N ALA A 227 -21.18 -29.98 -12.45
CA ALA A 227 -20.64 -30.90 -13.43
C ALA A 227 -19.21 -30.49 -13.88
N GLU A 228 -18.91 -29.17 -14.00
CA GLU A 228 -17.57 -28.67 -14.26
C GLU A 228 -16.61 -29.04 -13.11
N VAL A 229 -17.03 -28.86 -11.85
CA VAL A 229 -16.22 -29.22 -10.67
C VAL A 229 -16.02 -30.73 -10.60
N ALA A 230 -17.04 -31.55 -10.88
CA ALA A 230 -16.92 -33.00 -10.92
C ALA A 230 -15.85 -33.47 -11.93
N LYS A 231 -15.76 -32.85 -13.11
CA LYS A 231 -14.70 -33.13 -14.08
C LYS A 231 -13.31 -32.76 -13.57
N ILE A 232 -13.18 -31.69 -12.77
CA ILE A 232 -11.89 -31.36 -12.13
C ILE A 232 -11.49 -32.51 -11.18
N MET A 233 -12.44 -33.01 -10.38
CA MET A 233 -12.19 -34.09 -9.42
C MET A 233 -11.70 -35.40 -10.06
N GLU A 234 -12.12 -35.72 -11.30
CA GLU A 234 -11.76 -36.97 -11.97
C GLU A 234 -10.22 -37.18 -12.12
N ASN A 235 -9.47 -36.08 -12.26
CA ASN A 235 -8.02 -36.12 -12.51
C ASN A 235 -7.21 -35.42 -11.42
N LEU A 236 -7.84 -35.09 -10.30
CA LEU A 236 -7.21 -34.33 -9.23
C LEU A 236 -6.54 -35.28 -8.24
N VAL A 237 -5.30 -34.97 -7.89
CA VAL A 237 -4.56 -35.63 -6.81
C VAL A 237 -4.45 -34.66 -5.65
N VAL A 238 -4.88 -35.08 -4.48
CA VAL A 238 -4.80 -34.26 -3.27
C VAL A 238 -3.93 -34.93 -2.23
N ASP A 239 -3.31 -34.12 -1.40
CA ASP A 239 -2.48 -34.59 -0.28
C ASP A 239 -3.34 -35.20 0.85
N GLU A 240 -2.71 -35.92 1.74
CA GLU A 240 -3.36 -36.41 2.95
C GLU A 240 -3.93 -35.23 3.77
N GLY A 241 -5.19 -35.36 4.18
CA GLY A 241 -5.91 -34.33 4.95
C GLY A 241 -6.54 -33.23 4.09
N VAL A 242 -6.46 -33.28 2.77
CA VAL A 242 -7.12 -32.37 1.83
C VAL A 242 -8.43 -32.97 1.34
N SER A 243 -9.54 -32.23 1.47
CA SER A 243 -10.82 -32.61 0.87
C SER A 243 -10.75 -32.43 -0.65
N LEU A 244 -10.96 -33.52 -1.40
CA LEU A 244 -10.95 -33.50 -2.86
C LEU A 244 -12.00 -32.53 -3.41
N GLU A 245 -13.20 -32.54 -2.83
CA GLU A 245 -14.30 -31.66 -3.26
C GLU A 245 -13.98 -30.19 -2.98
N ASP A 246 -13.60 -29.84 -1.75
CA ASP A 246 -13.27 -28.45 -1.39
C ASP A 246 -12.10 -27.91 -2.24
N TYR A 247 -11.13 -28.76 -2.51
CA TYR A 247 -9.98 -28.39 -3.34
C TYR A 247 -10.37 -28.14 -4.82
N ALA A 248 -11.24 -28.99 -5.36
CA ALA A 248 -11.75 -28.84 -6.72
C ALA A 248 -12.56 -27.54 -6.88
N TRP A 249 -13.40 -27.20 -5.90
CA TRP A 249 -14.12 -25.93 -5.89
C TRP A 249 -13.18 -24.72 -5.89
N ARG A 250 -12.13 -24.73 -5.08
CA ARG A 250 -11.13 -23.64 -5.04
C ARG A 250 -10.40 -23.46 -6.37
N ILE A 251 -10.05 -24.58 -7.02
CA ILE A 251 -9.50 -24.56 -8.39
C ILE A 251 -10.49 -23.95 -9.36
N TRP A 252 -11.77 -24.36 -9.29
CA TRP A 252 -12.82 -23.84 -10.17
C TRP A 252 -12.98 -22.32 -9.98
N ILE A 253 -13.08 -21.85 -8.74
CA ILE A 253 -13.20 -20.41 -8.41
C ILE A 253 -12.01 -19.62 -8.97
N ALA A 254 -10.79 -20.07 -8.74
CA ALA A 254 -9.58 -19.38 -9.21
C ALA A 254 -9.51 -19.33 -10.75
N ARG A 255 -9.89 -20.42 -11.43
CA ARG A 255 -9.98 -20.45 -12.89
C ARG A 255 -11.06 -19.50 -13.40
N ARG A 256 -12.20 -19.48 -12.74
CA ARG A 256 -13.31 -18.61 -13.11
C ARG A 256 -13.00 -17.14 -12.95
N ALA A 257 -12.33 -16.76 -11.86
CA ALA A 257 -11.80 -15.40 -11.67
C ALA A 257 -10.90 -14.98 -12.83
N LYS A 258 -9.99 -15.86 -13.22
CA LYS A 258 -9.09 -15.62 -14.37
C LYS A 258 -9.84 -15.52 -15.69
N ASP A 259 -10.85 -16.38 -15.93
CA ASP A 259 -11.67 -16.35 -17.16
C ASP A 259 -12.43 -15.03 -17.28
N PHE A 260 -12.86 -14.46 -16.16
CA PHE A 260 -13.48 -13.14 -16.09
C PHE A 260 -12.48 -11.96 -16.13
N GLY A 261 -11.17 -12.25 -16.22
CA GLY A 261 -10.11 -11.23 -16.26
C GLY A 261 -9.76 -10.65 -14.90
N GLY A 262 -10.23 -11.27 -13.81
CA GLY A 262 -10.00 -10.84 -12.42
C GLY A 262 -8.76 -11.47 -11.79
N LEU A 263 -8.53 -11.08 -10.52
CA LEU A 263 -7.61 -11.69 -9.57
C LEU A 263 -8.39 -12.62 -8.63
N SER A 264 -7.77 -13.72 -8.24
CA SER A 264 -8.25 -14.58 -7.17
C SER A 264 -7.27 -14.53 -5.99
N LEU A 265 -7.76 -14.25 -4.78
CA LEU A 265 -6.95 -14.26 -3.57
C LEU A 265 -7.27 -15.48 -2.72
N LEU A 266 -6.22 -16.09 -2.14
CA LEU A 266 -6.35 -17.11 -1.10
C LEU A 266 -6.70 -16.40 0.21
N THR A 267 -7.97 -16.44 0.57
CA THR A 267 -8.58 -15.61 1.60
C THR A 267 -8.32 -16.17 2.99
N HIS A 268 -7.90 -15.33 3.93
CA HIS A 268 -7.66 -15.57 5.38
C HIS A 268 -7.31 -17.02 5.74
N PRO A 269 -6.20 -17.59 5.27
CA PRO A 269 -5.90 -19.03 5.26
C PRO A 269 -5.87 -19.70 6.64
N HIS A 270 -5.64 -18.97 7.72
CA HIS A 270 -5.61 -19.49 9.09
C HIS A 270 -6.74 -18.93 9.96
N TRP A 271 -7.80 -18.41 9.36
CA TRP A 271 -8.94 -17.94 10.13
C TRP A 271 -9.53 -19.07 11.00
N VAL A 272 -9.75 -18.77 12.27
CA VAL A 272 -10.29 -19.72 13.26
C VAL A 272 -11.77 -19.48 13.44
N TRP A 273 -12.56 -20.51 13.18
CA TRP A 273 -13.99 -20.55 13.49
C TRP A 273 -14.28 -21.73 14.40
N ASN A 274 -14.99 -21.50 15.48
CA ASN A 274 -15.36 -22.53 16.44
C ASN A 274 -14.15 -23.43 16.86
N TYR A 275 -13.03 -22.79 17.24
CA TYR A 275 -11.79 -23.41 17.72
C TYR A 275 -10.97 -24.22 16.70
N THR A 276 -11.34 -24.20 15.44
CA THR A 276 -10.60 -24.88 14.37
C THR A 276 -10.30 -23.93 13.21
N TYR A 277 -9.29 -24.21 12.41
CA TYR A 277 -9.11 -23.51 11.16
C TYR A 277 -10.29 -23.74 10.23
N PHE A 278 -10.80 -22.67 9.64
CA PHE A 278 -11.87 -22.73 8.66
C PHE A 278 -11.48 -23.50 7.41
N MET A 279 -10.23 -23.38 6.98
CA MET A 279 -9.60 -24.16 5.92
C MET A 279 -8.50 -25.05 6.52
N ALA A 280 -8.44 -26.32 6.14
CA ALA A 280 -7.39 -27.22 6.60
C ALA A 280 -6.00 -26.71 6.17
N ASP A 281 -5.05 -26.77 7.07
CA ASP A 281 -3.66 -26.35 6.80
C ASP A 281 -3.02 -27.12 5.61
N ALA A 282 -3.35 -28.41 5.46
CA ALA A 282 -2.94 -29.22 4.31
C ALA A 282 -3.47 -28.62 2.99
N THR A 283 -4.74 -28.16 2.98
CA THR A 283 -5.36 -27.53 1.81
C THR A 283 -4.64 -26.23 1.47
N THR A 284 -4.36 -25.36 2.46
CA THR A 284 -3.61 -24.14 2.28
C THR A 284 -2.24 -24.42 1.65
N LYS A 285 -1.49 -25.37 2.21
CA LYS A 285 -0.16 -25.76 1.71
C LYS A 285 -0.20 -26.26 0.26
N GLN A 286 -1.18 -27.08 -0.10
CA GLN A 286 -1.29 -27.58 -1.47
C GLN A 286 -1.67 -26.47 -2.45
N LEU A 287 -2.62 -25.58 -2.11
CA LEU A 287 -3.00 -24.42 -2.93
C LEU A 287 -1.79 -23.52 -3.22
N LEU A 288 -0.95 -23.26 -2.22
CA LEU A 288 0.25 -22.45 -2.35
C LEU A 288 1.32 -23.14 -3.22
N ARG A 289 1.57 -24.43 -3.04
CA ARG A 289 2.53 -25.19 -3.84
C ARG A 289 2.13 -25.25 -5.32
N GLU A 290 0.84 -25.36 -5.59
CA GLU A 290 0.31 -25.44 -6.96
C GLU A 290 0.01 -24.05 -7.57
N ASN A 291 0.23 -22.97 -6.80
CA ASN A 291 0.04 -21.58 -7.22
C ASN A 291 -1.36 -21.36 -7.84
N ILE A 292 -2.41 -21.81 -7.13
CA ILE A 292 -3.79 -21.79 -7.61
C ILE A 292 -4.35 -20.37 -7.64
N HIS A 293 -4.05 -19.55 -6.64
CA HIS A 293 -4.50 -18.15 -6.52
C HIS A 293 -3.38 -17.17 -6.92
N ASP A 294 -3.74 -15.96 -7.35
CA ASP A 294 -2.79 -14.91 -7.76
C ASP A 294 -1.98 -14.35 -6.57
N ALA A 295 -2.56 -14.33 -5.37
CA ALA A 295 -1.88 -13.90 -4.14
C ALA A 295 -2.52 -14.55 -2.90
N MET A 296 -1.76 -14.52 -1.81
CA MET A 296 -2.20 -14.94 -0.49
C MET A 296 -2.53 -13.73 0.37
N GLU A 297 -3.67 -13.75 1.04
CA GLU A 297 -4.04 -12.73 2.00
C GLU A 297 -3.29 -12.87 3.32
N PHE A 298 -3.01 -11.71 3.85
CA PHE A 298 -2.52 -11.45 5.17
C PHE A 298 -3.50 -10.47 5.82
N ASN A 299 -4.21 -10.88 6.84
CA ASN A 299 -5.12 -10.01 7.57
C ASN A 299 -4.70 -9.87 9.04
N ASP A 300 -5.27 -8.91 9.75
CA ASP A 300 -4.94 -8.58 11.14
C ASP A 300 -5.55 -9.55 12.19
N SER A 301 -5.91 -10.76 11.77
CA SER A 301 -6.49 -11.77 12.65
C SER A 301 -5.50 -12.27 13.72
N SER A 302 -6.03 -12.94 14.73
CA SER A 302 -5.23 -13.55 15.80
C SER A 302 -4.25 -14.64 15.32
N THR A 303 -4.35 -15.08 14.07
CA THR A 303 -3.49 -16.11 13.45
C THR A 303 -2.48 -15.55 12.46
N LEU A 304 -2.27 -14.25 12.50
CA LEU A 304 -1.35 -13.53 11.64
C LEU A 304 0.05 -14.14 11.61
N ASP A 305 0.62 -14.45 12.77
CA ASP A 305 1.97 -15.01 12.87
C ASP A 305 2.07 -16.37 12.16
N SER A 306 1.03 -17.21 12.24
CA SER A 306 0.99 -18.51 11.54
C SER A 306 0.94 -18.32 10.02
N THR A 307 0.20 -17.35 9.53
CA THR A 307 0.10 -17.02 8.12
C THR A 307 1.44 -16.53 7.56
N VAL A 308 2.13 -15.65 8.28
CA VAL A 308 3.46 -15.16 7.91
C VAL A 308 4.49 -16.28 7.94
N ALA A 309 4.47 -17.13 8.96
CA ALA A 309 5.39 -18.25 9.08
C ALA A 309 5.23 -19.24 7.91
N LEU A 310 4.00 -19.60 7.58
CA LEU A 310 3.73 -20.47 6.43
C LEU A 310 4.21 -19.83 5.10
N TRP A 311 3.90 -18.55 4.88
CA TRP A 311 4.38 -17.86 3.70
C TRP A 311 5.91 -17.85 3.59
N ALA A 312 6.61 -17.60 4.70
CA ALA A 312 8.07 -17.63 4.75
C ALA A 312 8.63 -19.03 4.44
N ASP A 313 8.02 -20.09 4.99
CA ASP A 313 8.41 -21.48 4.74
C ASP A 313 8.22 -21.87 3.27
N MET A 314 7.12 -21.46 2.65
CA MET A 314 6.86 -21.69 1.22
C MET A 314 7.91 -20.98 0.35
N ARG A 315 8.24 -19.72 0.69
CA ARG A 315 9.29 -18.98 -0.02
C ARG A 315 10.67 -19.60 0.14
N ALA A 316 10.98 -20.12 1.32
CA ALA A 316 12.23 -20.85 1.56
C ALA A 316 12.36 -22.12 0.68
N GLN A 317 11.24 -22.68 0.23
CA GLN A 317 11.17 -23.77 -0.73
C GLN A 317 11.27 -23.32 -2.20
N GLY A 318 11.47 -22.03 -2.46
CA GLY A 318 11.62 -21.43 -3.80
C GLY A 318 10.31 -21.04 -4.46
N LEU A 319 9.19 -21.09 -3.75
CA LEU A 319 7.89 -20.65 -4.29
C LEU A 319 7.79 -19.11 -4.28
N ASN A 320 7.40 -18.53 -5.41
CA ASN A 320 7.15 -17.10 -5.50
C ASN A 320 5.66 -16.81 -5.29
N ILE A 321 5.29 -16.58 -4.03
CA ILE A 321 3.91 -16.33 -3.64
C ILE A 321 3.76 -14.84 -3.33
N PRO A 322 3.02 -14.08 -4.15
CA PRO A 322 2.65 -12.71 -3.80
C PRO A 322 1.82 -12.69 -2.50
N ILE A 323 2.09 -11.70 -1.64
CA ILE A 323 1.34 -11.50 -0.40
C ILE A 323 0.70 -10.12 -0.41
N VAL A 324 -0.58 -10.04 -0.04
CA VAL A 324 -1.36 -8.81 0.04
C VAL A 324 -1.90 -8.63 1.45
N GLY A 325 -1.83 -7.42 1.97
CA GLY A 325 -2.42 -7.07 3.25
C GLY A 325 -3.86 -6.65 3.05
N VAL A 326 -4.76 -7.14 3.90
CA VAL A 326 -6.19 -6.82 3.85
C VAL A 326 -6.75 -6.65 5.25
N SER A 327 -7.80 -5.87 5.39
CA SER A 327 -8.43 -5.66 6.69
C SER A 327 -9.53 -6.67 6.99
N ASP A 328 -10.18 -7.22 5.97
CA ASP A 328 -11.44 -7.97 6.11
C ASP A 328 -12.45 -7.16 6.96
N GLY A 329 -12.52 -5.87 6.63
CA GLY A 329 -13.10 -4.85 7.50
C GLY A 329 -14.61 -4.81 7.43
N HIS A 330 -15.27 -5.16 8.54
CA HIS A 330 -16.74 -5.08 8.72
C HIS A 330 -17.17 -3.79 9.44
N ASN A 331 -16.23 -3.09 10.06
CA ASN A 331 -16.44 -1.81 10.72
C ASN A 331 -15.22 -0.92 10.51
N ASN A 332 -15.28 -0.12 9.47
CA ASN A 332 -14.15 0.69 8.99
C ASN A 332 -13.80 1.91 9.89
N ASP A 333 -14.37 2.02 11.08
CA ASP A 333 -14.04 3.02 12.11
C ASP A 333 -13.44 2.42 13.38
N SER A 334 -13.36 1.09 13.52
CA SER A 334 -12.86 0.44 14.74
C SER A 334 -11.37 0.06 14.66
N ALA A 335 -10.79 -0.35 15.78
CA ALA A 335 -9.38 -0.71 15.87
C ALA A 335 -9.02 -1.97 15.05
N SER A 336 -9.96 -2.91 14.89
CA SER A 336 -9.84 -4.05 13.98
C SER A 336 -10.65 -3.75 12.71
N GLY A 337 -10.09 -4.00 11.55
CA GLY A 337 -10.71 -3.65 10.28
C GLY A 337 -10.76 -2.14 10.01
N MET A 338 -9.86 -1.37 10.64
CA MET A 338 -9.69 0.03 10.29
C MET A 338 -8.99 0.18 8.94
N PRO A 339 -9.34 1.20 8.15
CA PRO A 339 -8.63 1.51 6.90
C PRO A 339 -7.13 1.70 7.05
N GLY A 340 -6.62 1.98 8.26
CA GLY A 340 -5.20 2.10 8.57
C GLY A 340 -4.56 0.85 9.19
N GLY A 341 -5.30 -0.26 9.33
CA GLY A 341 -4.80 -1.53 9.87
C GLY A 341 -3.92 -2.29 8.89
N ALA A 342 -4.26 -3.54 8.58
CA ALA A 342 -3.60 -4.26 7.50
C ALA A 342 -4.06 -3.72 6.14
N HIS A 343 -3.13 -3.54 5.21
CA HIS A 343 -3.42 -3.05 3.86
C HIS A 343 -2.34 -3.48 2.86
N THR A 344 -2.66 -3.40 1.59
CA THR A 344 -1.73 -3.68 0.49
C THR A 344 -1.02 -2.40 0.04
N VAL A 345 0.27 -2.50 -0.25
CA VAL A 345 0.97 -1.49 -1.05
C VAL A 345 1.53 -2.17 -2.30
N VAL A 346 1.14 -1.68 -3.47
CA VAL A 346 1.71 -2.11 -4.75
C VAL A 346 2.68 -1.06 -5.28
N VAL A 347 3.69 -1.50 -6.04
CA VAL A 347 4.59 -0.63 -6.81
C VAL A 347 4.17 -0.74 -8.27
N ALA A 348 3.48 0.28 -8.77
CA ALA A 348 2.83 0.26 -10.09
C ALA A 348 2.98 1.59 -10.83
N LYS A 349 2.75 1.57 -12.15
CA LYS A 349 2.83 2.75 -13.02
C LYS A 349 1.66 3.70 -12.80
N SER A 350 0.47 3.14 -12.64
CA SER A 350 -0.76 3.88 -12.48
C SER A 350 -1.71 3.18 -11.51
N ARG A 351 -2.82 3.84 -11.20
CA ARG A 351 -3.92 3.30 -10.38
C ARG A 351 -4.91 2.46 -11.20
N SER A 352 -4.64 2.17 -12.48
CA SER A 352 -5.53 1.31 -13.26
C SER A 352 -5.57 -0.11 -12.71
N TYR A 353 -6.69 -0.81 -12.89
CA TYR A 353 -6.81 -2.20 -12.49
C TYR A 353 -5.71 -3.07 -13.10
N GLU A 354 -5.41 -2.85 -14.38
CA GLU A 354 -4.40 -3.61 -15.13
C GLU A 354 -3.01 -3.47 -14.53
N ASP A 355 -2.60 -2.25 -14.16
CA ASP A 355 -1.29 -1.98 -13.55
C ASP A 355 -1.22 -2.54 -12.11
N ILE A 356 -2.30 -2.43 -11.33
CA ILE A 356 -2.41 -3.00 -9.98
C ILE A 356 -2.34 -4.53 -10.05
N ALA A 357 -3.14 -5.15 -10.91
CA ALA A 357 -3.17 -6.60 -11.08
C ALA A 357 -1.82 -7.15 -11.58
N ALA A 358 -1.19 -6.47 -12.54
CA ALA A 358 0.14 -6.83 -13.03
C ALA A 358 1.19 -6.73 -11.92
N ALA A 359 1.15 -5.69 -11.08
CA ALA A 359 2.06 -5.53 -9.96
C ALA A 359 1.89 -6.66 -8.94
N ILE A 360 0.66 -7.03 -8.58
CA ILE A 360 0.38 -8.14 -7.66
C ILE A 360 0.92 -9.46 -8.23
N ARG A 361 0.58 -9.80 -9.48
CA ARG A 361 1.05 -11.04 -10.13
C ARG A 361 2.58 -11.11 -10.25
N ALA A 362 3.24 -9.97 -10.44
CA ALA A 362 4.71 -9.88 -10.49
C ALA A 362 5.37 -9.94 -9.11
N GLY A 363 4.61 -9.91 -8.00
CA GLY A 363 5.15 -9.79 -6.65
C GLY A 363 5.72 -8.40 -6.34
N ASN A 364 5.35 -7.37 -7.11
CA ASN A 364 5.64 -5.96 -6.84
C ASN A 364 4.63 -5.39 -5.85
N CYS A 365 4.34 -6.15 -4.81
CA CYS A 365 3.43 -5.81 -3.74
C CYS A 365 4.00 -6.24 -2.38
N VAL A 366 3.47 -5.64 -1.33
CA VAL A 366 3.73 -6.01 0.06
C VAL A 366 2.44 -5.95 0.86
N ALA A 367 2.35 -6.81 1.88
CA ALA A 367 1.39 -6.66 2.96
C ALA A 367 1.99 -5.74 4.04
N VAL A 368 1.20 -4.79 4.52
CA VAL A 368 1.60 -3.87 5.60
C VAL A 368 0.64 -4.06 6.76
N ASP A 369 1.16 -4.29 7.96
CA ASP A 369 0.43 -4.33 9.21
C ASP A 369 0.79 -3.12 10.07
N CYS A 370 -0.18 -2.27 10.36
CA CYS A 370 -0.04 -1.09 11.24
C CYS A 370 -0.66 -1.28 12.63
N THR A 371 -1.24 -2.43 12.94
CA THR A 371 -1.99 -2.69 14.18
C THR A 371 -1.15 -2.56 15.45
N SER A 372 0.15 -2.82 15.36
CA SER A 372 1.10 -2.71 16.49
C SER A 372 1.65 -1.30 16.74
N GLY A 373 1.16 -0.29 16.02
CA GLY A 373 1.63 1.10 16.11
C GLY A 373 2.95 1.38 15.38
N ARG A 374 3.56 0.35 14.80
CA ARG A 374 4.67 0.47 13.84
C ARG A 374 4.37 -0.40 12.63
N PRO A 375 4.55 0.12 11.41
CA PRO A 375 4.36 -0.69 10.22
C PRO A 375 5.29 -1.92 10.23
N ARG A 376 4.71 -3.10 10.02
CA ARG A 376 5.42 -4.33 9.70
C ARG A 376 5.14 -4.64 8.23
N ILE A 377 6.17 -4.88 7.45
CA ILE A 377 6.07 -4.98 6.00
C ILE A 377 6.55 -6.37 5.58
N TYR A 378 5.71 -7.09 4.84
CA TYR A 378 5.97 -8.45 4.38
C TYR A 378 5.91 -8.50 2.86
N GLY A 379 6.93 -9.07 2.23
CA GLY A 379 7.07 -9.14 0.79
C GLY A 379 8.48 -9.57 0.37
N ASN A 380 8.82 -9.39 -0.91
CA ASN A 380 10.21 -9.56 -1.31
C ASN A 380 11.06 -8.39 -0.78
N SER A 381 12.35 -8.63 -0.51
CA SER A 381 13.22 -7.66 0.16
C SER A 381 13.34 -6.33 -0.57
N ARG A 382 13.30 -6.34 -1.90
CA ARG A 382 13.37 -5.13 -2.73
C ARG A 382 12.15 -4.23 -2.51
N MET A 383 10.95 -4.82 -2.57
CA MET A 383 9.71 -4.08 -2.32
C MET A 383 9.60 -3.60 -0.88
N VAL A 384 9.99 -4.45 0.08
CA VAL A 384 10.01 -4.09 1.51
C VAL A 384 10.86 -2.85 1.75
N LYS A 385 12.09 -2.79 1.23
CA LYS A 385 13.00 -1.63 1.40
C LYS A 385 12.40 -0.33 0.82
N PHE A 386 11.82 -0.42 -0.37
CA PHE A 386 11.24 0.76 -1.02
C PHE A 386 9.97 1.23 -0.33
N VAL A 387 9.08 0.29 0.06
CA VAL A 387 7.85 0.64 0.78
C VAL A 387 8.15 1.13 2.20
N GLU A 388 9.15 0.57 2.91
CA GLU A 388 9.60 1.10 4.20
C GLU A 388 10.02 2.57 4.08
N PHE A 389 10.79 2.91 3.05
CA PHE A 389 11.13 4.30 2.76
C PHE A 389 9.88 5.15 2.51
N ALA A 390 8.92 4.68 1.71
CA ALA A 390 7.68 5.41 1.43
C ALA A 390 6.81 5.57 2.69
N MET A 391 6.74 4.55 3.57
CA MET A 391 6.01 4.64 4.84
C MET A 391 6.63 5.67 5.80
N GLU A 392 7.95 5.87 5.75
CA GLU A 392 8.62 6.90 6.56
C GLU A 392 8.51 8.30 5.95
N ALA A 393 8.63 8.43 4.62
CA ALA A 393 8.89 9.70 3.95
C ALA A 393 7.70 10.27 3.17
N PHE A 394 6.85 9.42 2.61
CA PHE A 394 5.76 9.80 1.72
C PHE A 394 4.39 9.78 2.42
N TYR A 395 3.98 8.65 2.98
CA TYR A 395 2.62 8.44 3.47
C TYR A 395 2.20 9.40 4.60
N PRO A 396 3.05 9.82 5.55
CA PRO A 396 2.61 10.72 6.61
C PRO A 396 2.02 12.06 6.11
N MET A 397 2.60 12.63 5.05
CA MET A 397 2.08 13.84 4.41
C MET A 397 0.95 13.52 3.44
N TYR A 398 1.03 12.40 2.72
CA TYR A 398 0.01 11.99 1.78
C TYR A 398 -1.34 11.74 2.47
N GLU A 399 -1.34 11.11 3.63
CA GLU A 399 -2.53 10.92 4.46
C GLU A 399 -3.15 12.25 4.91
N GLU A 400 -2.33 13.22 5.34
CA GLU A 400 -2.84 14.55 5.68
C GLU A 400 -3.52 15.25 4.49
N LEU A 401 -2.99 15.04 3.27
CA LEU A 401 -3.57 15.61 2.04
C LEU A 401 -4.83 14.87 1.59
N CYS A 402 -4.95 13.57 1.85
CA CYS A 402 -6.10 12.75 1.50
C CYS A 402 -7.27 12.86 2.47
N ARG A 403 -7.00 13.18 3.74
CA ARG A 403 -8.03 13.27 4.79
C ARG A 403 -9.23 14.13 4.42
N PRO A 404 -9.09 15.38 3.92
CA PRO A 404 -10.24 16.20 3.52
C PRO A 404 -10.99 15.62 2.31
N GLN A 405 -10.30 14.89 1.42
CA GLN A 405 -10.97 14.20 0.31
C GLN A 405 -11.91 13.10 0.84
N GLY A 406 -11.41 12.28 1.78
CA GLY A 406 -12.21 11.22 2.38
C GLY A 406 -13.43 11.73 3.14
N LEU A 407 -13.34 12.87 3.83
CA LEU A 407 -14.48 13.48 4.50
C LEU A 407 -15.57 13.93 3.50
N LEU A 408 -15.18 14.55 2.40
CA LEU A 408 -16.13 14.95 1.33
C LEU A 408 -16.78 13.72 0.68
N LEU A 409 -16.03 12.65 0.44
CA LEU A 409 -16.55 11.41 -0.15
C LEU A 409 -17.47 10.64 0.80
N ALA A 410 -17.20 10.65 2.11
CA ALA A 410 -18.02 9.96 3.11
C ALA A 410 -19.46 10.53 3.16
N ASP A 411 -19.62 11.81 2.90
CA ASP A 411 -20.93 12.49 2.90
C ASP A 411 -21.61 12.49 1.51
N TRP A 412 -20.95 11.91 0.49
CA TRP A 412 -21.40 11.94 -0.91
C TRP A 412 -22.80 11.37 -1.11
N SER A 413 -23.15 10.31 -0.38
CA SER A 413 -24.48 9.68 -0.47
C SER A 413 -25.60 10.55 0.12
N ILE A 414 -25.31 11.40 1.10
CA ILE A 414 -26.29 12.24 1.80
C ILE A 414 -26.61 13.49 0.96
N HIS A 415 -25.59 14.09 0.40
CA HIS A 415 -25.71 15.35 -0.36
C HIS A 415 -25.88 15.14 -1.86
N GLY A 416 -26.07 13.87 -2.30
CA GLY A 416 -26.33 13.52 -3.70
C GLY A 416 -25.14 13.74 -4.63
N GLY A 417 -23.94 13.93 -4.10
CA GLY A 417 -22.71 14.07 -4.88
C GLY A 417 -22.64 15.31 -5.78
N SER A 418 -23.61 16.20 -5.69
CA SER A 418 -23.90 17.16 -6.76
C SER A 418 -23.80 18.63 -6.35
N ASP A 419 -23.44 18.96 -5.10
CA ASP A 419 -23.21 20.36 -4.85
C ASP A 419 -21.87 20.78 -5.47
N ALA A 420 -21.93 21.86 -6.25
CA ALA A 420 -20.79 22.37 -7.01
C ALA A 420 -19.60 22.73 -6.12
N GLU A 421 -19.84 23.12 -4.88
CA GLU A 421 -18.82 23.47 -3.91
C GLU A 421 -18.00 22.25 -3.48
N SER A 422 -18.65 21.15 -3.11
CA SER A 422 -17.97 19.89 -2.75
C SER A 422 -17.14 19.33 -3.91
N VAL A 423 -17.65 19.41 -5.13
CA VAL A 423 -16.93 19.01 -6.34
C VAL A 423 -15.67 19.85 -6.56
N GLU A 424 -15.77 21.19 -6.41
CA GLU A 424 -14.62 22.08 -6.56
C GLU A 424 -13.57 21.86 -5.46
N LEU A 425 -13.99 21.73 -4.21
CA LEU A 425 -13.10 21.42 -3.08
C LEU A 425 -12.37 20.07 -3.30
N LEU A 426 -13.10 19.05 -3.73
CA LEU A 426 -12.51 17.73 -3.99
C LEU A 426 -11.46 17.81 -5.11
N ARG A 427 -11.74 18.52 -6.22
CA ARG A 427 -10.75 18.78 -7.29
C ARG A 427 -9.50 19.49 -6.78
N ALA A 428 -9.68 20.52 -5.93
CA ALA A 428 -8.56 21.26 -5.36
C ALA A 428 -7.69 20.40 -4.45
N HIS A 429 -8.29 19.54 -3.62
CA HIS A 429 -7.57 18.60 -2.76
C HIS A 429 -6.86 17.52 -3.57
N ASN A 430 -7.49 16.96 -4.60
CA ASN A 430 -6.89 15.99 -5.51
C ASN A 430 -5.66 16.56 -6.23
N ALA A 431 -5.74 17.79 -6.71
CA ALA A 431 -4.61 18.46 -7.35
C ALA A 431 -3.41 18.64 -6.40
N ARG A 432 -3.67 18.80 -5.09
CA ARG A 432 -2.59 18.92 -4.08
C ARG A 432 -1.94 17.57 -3.80
N SER A 433 -2.72 16.52 -3.58
CA SER A 433 -2.20 15.17 -3.32
C SER A 433 -1.44 14.62 -4.52
N GLU A 434 -1.95 14.79 -5.73
CA GLU A 434 -1.30 14.33 -6.95
C GLU A 434 -0.01 15.09 -7.25
N ARG A 435 0.01 16.42 -7.06
CA ARG A 435 1.23 17.21 -7.18
C ARG A 435 2.29 16.75 -6.19
N TYR A 436 1.93 16.54 -4.93
CA TYR A 436 2.84 16.03 -3.92
C TYR A 436 3.43 14.68 -4.32
N ALA A 437 2.59 13.74 -4.79
CA ALA A 437 3.06 12.44 -5.24
C ALA A 437 4.01 12.55 -6.43
N LYS A 438 3.68 13.35 -7.46
CA LYS A 438 4.56 13.57 -8.63
C LYS A 438 5.90 14.14 -8.24
N GLU A 439 5.90 15.18 -7.42
CA GLU A 439 7.14 15.82 -6.94
C GLU A 439 7.99 14.86 -6.10
N PHE A 440 7.36 14.02 -5.26
CA PHE A 440 8.06 13.06 -4.42
C PHE A 440 8.71 11.95 -5.25
N PHE A 441 7.96 11.35 -6.18
CA PHE A 441 8.44 10.24 -7.01
C PHE A 441 9.22 10.68 -8.24
N GLY A 442 9.28 11.98 -8.56
CA GLY A 442 10.01 12.52 -9.71
C GLY A 442 9.40 12.15 -11.07
N ILE A 443 8.07 12.08 -11.16
CA ILE A 443 7.28 11.64 -12.34
C ILE A 443 6.29 12.71 -12.81
#